data_6a94fa30a1b71692a7adcfe408f0bfb0
#
_entry.id   6a94fa30a1b71692a7adcfe408f0bfb0
#
_cell.length_a   1.000
_cell.length_b   1.000
_cell.length_c   1.000
_cell.angle_alpha   90.00
_cell.angle_beta   90.00
_cell.angle_gamma   90.00
#
_symmetry.space_group_name_H-M   'P 1'
#
loop_
_entity.id
_entity.type
_entity.pdbx_description
1 polymer ?
#
loop_
_entity_poly.entity_id
_entity_poly.type
_entity_poly.pdbx_seq_one_letter_code
_entity_poly.pdbx_strand_id
1 'polypeptide(L)'
;GGKRFYHISTDEVYGALELTHPEGIDSDISAHEVYGDEFFKETTKYNPHSPYSASKAGSDHFVRAFHDTYGMPTVVTNCSNNYGPYQFPEKLIPLFINNIRHRKPLPVYGKGENVRDWLYVVDHAQAIDVIFHHGKISSTYNIGGFNEWKNIDIIKVIIKTVDKLLGYPEGYSLDLITYVTDR
;
A
#
# COMPACT_ATOMS: atom_id res chain seq x y z
N GLY A 1 24.48 23.13 9.34
CA GLY A 1 23.20 22.46 9.51
C GLY A 1 23.35 20.97 9.29
N GLY A 2 22.91 20.15 10.25
CA GLY A 2 23.00 18.71 10.16
C GLY A 2 22.16 18.17 9.01
N LYS A 3 22.72 17.24 8.25
CA LYS A 3 21.98 16.52 7.21
C LYS A 3 21.26 15.32 7.86
N ARG A 4 19.98 15.09 7.49
CA ARG A 4 19.21 13.92 7.92
C ARG A 4 19.11 12.95 6.76
N PHE A 5 19.31 11.67 7.03
CA PHE A 5 19.03 10.60 6.06
C PHE A 5 17.63 10.06 6.30
N TYR A 6 16.74 10.27 5.34
CA TYR A 6 15.37 9.79 5.38
C TYR A 6 15.22 8.61 4.43
N HIS A 7 14.87 7.44 4.97
CA HIS A 7 14.72 6.21 4.20
C HIS A 7 13.25 5.85 4.05
N ILE A 8 12.80 5.76 2.79
CA ILE A 8 11.42 5.35 2.46
C ILE A 8 11.42 3.86 2.17
N SER A 9 10.76 3.09 3.01
CA SER A 9 10.56 1.65 2.89
C SER A 9 9.09 1.33 2.63
N THR A 10 8.66 0.13 2.96
CA THR A 10 7.32 -0.39 2.69
C THR A 10 6.82 -1.22 3.87
N ASP A 11 5.52 -1.25 4.10
CA ASP A 11 4.86 -2.12 5.07
C ASP A 11 5.03 -3.61 4.75
N GLU A 12 5.31 -3.97 3.49
CA GLU A 12 5.58 -5.35 3.08
C GLU A 12 6.76 -5.99 3.81
N VAL A 13 7.62 -5.20 4.48
CA VAL A 13 8.70 -5.74 5.34
C VAL A 13 8.15 -6.49 6.55
N TYR A 14 6.93 -6.21 6.97
CA TYR A 14 6.26 -6.90 8.08
C TYR A 14 5.61 -8.23 7.67
N GLY A 15 5.41 -8.46 6.37
CA GLY A 15 4.74 -9.63 5.82
C GLY A 15 3.28 -9.36 5.46
N ALA A 16 2.43 -10.36 5.64
CA ALA A 16 1.00 -10.24 5.44
C ALA A 16 0.28 -10.13 6.79
N LEU A 17 -0.76 -9.29 6.86
CA LEU A 17 -1.70 -9.34 7.98
C LEU A 17 -2.60 -10.58 7.81
N GLU A 18 -2.66 -11.41 8.83
CA GLU A 18 -3.67 -12.44 8.94
C GLU A 18 -4.91 -11.79 9.56
N LEU A 19 -5.85 -11.42 8.71
CA LEU A 19 -7.08 -10.78 9.14
C LEU A 19 -8.02 -11.83 9.70
N THR A 20 -8.49 -11.65 10.94
CA THR A 20 -9.43 -12.55 11.61
C THR A 20 -10.85 -12.42 11.06
N HIS A 21 -11.14 -11.37 10.28
CA HIS A 21 -12.45 -11.11 9.66
C HIS A 21 -12.35 -11.16 8.12
N PRO A 22 -12.49 -12.35 7.50
CA PRO A 22 -12.31 -12.50 6.04
C PRO A 22 -13.45 -11.91 5.20
N GLU A 23 -14.57 -11.51 5.79
CA GLU A 23 -15.79 -11.12 5.06
C GLU A 23 -15.82 -9.67 4.53
N GLY A 24 -14.70 -8.96 4.66
CA GLY A 24 -14.60 -7.57 4.21
C GLY A 24 -15.18 -6.60 5.23
N ILE A 25 -14.68 -5.37 5.19
CA ILE A 25 -15.21 -4.28 6.01
C ILE A 25 -16.47 -3.78 5.32
N ASP A 26 -17.59 -3.74 6.05
CA ASP A 26 -18.76 -2.99 5.61
C ASP A 26 -18.34 -1.53 5.46
N SER A 27 -18.75 -0.86 4.40
CA SER A 27 -18.34 0.52 4.08
C SER A 27 -18.62 1.53 5.20
N ASP A 28 -19.44 1.15 6.16
CA ASP A 28 -19.86 2.02 7.27
C ASP A 28 -19.09 1.77 8.58
N ILE A 29 -18.17 0.77 8.60
CA ILE A 29 -17.35 0.45 9.78
C ILE A 29 -15.90 0.77 9.45
N SER A 30 -15.23 1.56 10.31
CA SER A 30 -13.81 1.87 10.09
C SER A 30 -12.94 0.63 10.26
N ALA A 31 -11.86 0.55 9.48
CA ALA A 31 -10.88 -0.52 9.61
C ALA A 31 -10.35 -0.66 11.05
N HIS A 32 -10.19 0.45 11.76
CA HIS A 32 -9.76 0.47 13.15
C HIS A 32 -10.76 -0.24 14.09
N GLU A 33 -12.08 -0.09 13.86
CA GLU A 33 -13.12 -0.76 14.67
C GLU A 33 -13.12 -2.28 14.42
N VAL A 34 -12.78 -2.71 13.20
CA VAL A 34 -12.77 -4.14 12.83
C VAL A 34 -11.49 -4.84 13.29
N TYR A 35 -10.33 -4.21 13.06
CA TYR A 35 -9.02 -4.87 13.27
C TYR A 35 -8.33 -4.48 14.57
N GLY A 36 -8.73 -3.36 15.19
CA GLY A 36 -8.20 -2.93 16.49
C GLY A 36 -6.67 -2.92 16.55
N ASP A 37 -6.10 -3.80 17.37
CA ASP A 37 -4.65 -3.93 17.58
C ASP A 37 -3.94 -4.85 16.57
N GLU A 38 -4.62 -5.40 15.60
CA GLU A 38 -4.05 -6.35 14.63
C GLU A 38 -3.22 -5.68 13.52
N PHE A 39 -3.22 -4.36 13.43
CA PHE A 39 -2.38 -3.61 12.48
C PHE A 39 -0.89 -3.73 12.77
N PHE A 40 -0.09 -3.58 11.72
CA PHE A 40 1.36 -3.46 11.87
C PHE A 40 1.73 -2.23 12.71
N LYS A 41 2.57 -2.47 13.71
CA LYS A 41 3.17 -1.44 14.57
C LYS A 41 4.65 -1.34 14.25
N GLU A 42 5.29 -0.22 14.59
CA GLU A 42 6.73 -0.03 14.40
C GLU A 42 7.56 -1.05 15.20
N THR A 43 6.94 -1.73 16.17
CA THR A 43 7.52 -2.83 16.96
C THR A 43 7.26 -4.21 16.38
N THR A 44 6.45 -4.31 15.32
CA THR A 44 6.17 -5.58 14.63
C THR A 44 7.46 -6.13 14.03
N LYS A 45 7.70 -7.43 14.21
CA LYS A 45 8.88 -8.10 13.65
C LYS A 45 8.78 -8.15 12.13
N TYR A 46 9.90 -7.91 11.47
CA TYR A 46 9.99 -8.09 10.02
C TYR A 46 9.84 -9.56 9.64
N ASN A 47 8.99 -9.81 8.66
CA ASN A 47 8.70 -11.13 8.11
C ASN A 47 8.45 -11.02 6.58
N PRO A 48 9.45 -10.59 5.78
CA PRO A 48 9.27 -10.38 4.35
C PRO A 48 9.10 -11.72 3.61
N HIS A 49 8.13 -11.79 2.69
CA HIS A 49 7.81 -12.99 1.93
C HIS A 49 8.11 -12.90 0.42
N SER A 50 8.69 -11.80 -0.05
CA SER A 50 9.11 -11.64 -1.44
C SER A 50 10.56 -11.16 -1.53
N PRO A 51 11.26 -11.41 -2.67
CA PRO A 51 12.61 -10.84 -2.88
C PRO A 51 12.64 -9.32 -2.75
N TYR A 52 11.58 -8.63 -3.19
CA TYR A 52 11.43 -7.19 -3.04
C TYR A 52 11.36 -6.80 -1.55
N SER A 53 10.41 -7.35 -0.80
CA SER A 53 10.24 -7.01 0.61
C SER A 53 11.47 -7.40 1.44
N ALA A 54 12.13 -8.52 1.12
CA ALA A 54 13.38 -8.91 1.75
C ALA A 54 14.51 -7.90 1.49
N SER A 55 14.64 -7.40 0.26
CA SER A 55 15.62 -6.37 -0.09
C SER A 55 15.37 -5.05 0.65
N LYS A 56 14.10 -4.65 0.79
CA LYS A 56 13.70 -3.47 1.56
C LYS A 56 13.99 -3.63 3.05
N ALA A 57 13.64 -4.79 3.63
CA ALA A 57 13.97 -5.11 5.03
C ALA A 57 15.48 -5.07 5.28
N GLY A 58 16.29 -5.63 4.36
CA GLY A 58 17.75 -5.54 4.40
C GLY A 58 18.23 -4.08 4.40
N SER A 59 17.65 -3.25 3.52
CA SER A 59 17.98 -1.81 3.47
C SER A 59 17.65 -1.09 4.78
N ASP A 60 16.50 -1.38 5.39
CA ASP A 60 16.11 -0.80 6.68
C ASP A 60 17.10 -1.17 7.79
N HIS A 61 17.56 -2.43 7.81
CA HIS A 61 18.57 -2.88 8.74
C HIS A 61 19.92 -2.18 8.52
N PHE A 62 20.34 -1.97 7.28
CA PHE A 62 21.56 -1.20 6.98
C PHE A 62 21.44 0.23 7.47
N VAL A 63 20.33 0.90 7.26
CA VAL A 63 20.10 2.28 7.72
C VAL A 63 20.23 2.37 9.24
N ARG A 64 19.63 1.44 9.98
CA ARG A 64 19.74 1.36 11.44
C ARG A 64 21.18 1.08 11.88
N ALA A 65 21.87 0.12 11.25
CA ALA A 65 23.25 -0.22 11.56
C ALA A 65 24.20 0.96 11.34
N PHE A 66 24.00 1.78 10.30
CA PHE A 66 24.77 3.00 10.07
C PHE A 66 24.53 4.05 11.14
N HIS A 67 23.33 4.17 11.66
CA HIS A 67 23.06 5.01 12.82
C HIS A 67 23.82 4.50 14.05
N ASP A 68 23.66 3.22 14.38
CA ASP A 68 24.23 2.62 15.60
C ASP A 68 25.77 2.62 15.59
N THR A 69 26.38 2.44 14.42
CA THR A 69 27.83 2.32 14.26
C THR A 69 28.50 3.69 14.10
N TYR A 70 27.90 4.59 13.33
CA TYR A 70 28.55 5.83 12.90
C TYR A 70 27.81 7.10 13.33
N GLY A 71 26.70 6.97 14.07
CA GLY A 71 25.91 8.11 14.52
C GLY A 71 25.19 8.84 13.37
N MET A 72 24.97 8.17 12.21
CA MET A 72 24.27 8.80 11.09
C MET A 72 22.85 9.19 11.50
N PRO A 73 22.40 10.44 11.31
CA PRO A 73 21.07 10.88 11.72
C PRO A 73 20.00 10.35 10.75
N THR A 74 19.46 9.18 11.06
CA THR A 74 18.53 8.43 10.19
C THR A 74 17.11 8.49 10.67
N VAL A 75 16.16 8.36 9.73
CA VAL A 75 14.74 8.07 9.97
C VAL A 75 14.31 7.04 8.93
N VAL A 76 13.54 6.06 9.34
CA VAL A 76 12.95 5.02 8.45
C VAL A 76 11.44 5.18 8.44
N THR A 77 10.83 5.10 7.27
CA THR A 77 9.37 5.06 7.15
C THR A 77 8.92 3.85 6.34
N ASN A 78 7.90 3.16 6.83
CA ASN A 78 7.24 2.05 6.15
C ASN A 78 5.86 2.52 5.71
N CYS A 79 5.67 2.71 4.42
CA CYS A 79 4.38 3.17 3.88
C CYS A 79 3.59 2.03 3.25
N SER A 80 2.28 2.15 3.30
CA SER A 80 1.34 1.30 2.58
C SER A 80 1.28 1.64 1.09
N ASN A 81 0.38 0.97 0.34
CA ASN A 81 0.29 1.13 -1.10
C ASN A 81 -0.19 2.53 -1.48
N ASN A 82 0.65 3.28 -2.17
CA ASN A 82 0.30 4.61 -2.62
C ASN A 82 -0.59 4.58 -3.87
N TYR A 83 -1.50 5.55 -3.97
CA TYR A 83 -2.27 5.82 -5.18
C TYR A 83 -2.42 7.33 -5.39
N GLY A 84 -2.71 7.73 -6.63
CA GLY A 84 -2.96 9.13 -6.94
C GLY A 84 -2.44 9.56 -8.32
N PRO A 85 -2.48 10.87 -8.60
CA PRO A 85 -1.98 11.43 -9.85
C PRO A 85 -0.52 11.05 -10.11
N TYR A 86 -0.21 10.84 -11.40
CA TYR A 86 1.14 10.49 -11.90
C TYR A 86 1.68 9.14 -11.41
N GLN A 87 0.84 8.28 -10.83
CA GLN A 87 1.25 6.91 -10.50
C GLN A 87 1.71 6.18 -11.76
N PHE A 88 2.78 5.37 -11.62
CA PHE A 88 3.37 4.64 -12.74
C PHE A 88 2.35 3.69 -13.40
N PRO A 89 2.22 3.69 -14.74
CA PRO A 89 1.14 3.05 -15.47
C PRO A 89 1.00 1.53 -15.29
N GLU A 90 2.04 0.85 -14.83
CA GLU A 90 2.02 -0.60 -14.56
C GLU A 90 1.38 -0.98 -13.21
N LYS A 91 1.13 0.02 -12.36
CA LYS A 91 0.49 -0.22 -11.06
C LYS A 91 -1.02 -0.46 -11.24
N LEU A 92 -1.62 -1.20 -10.30
CA LEU A 92 -2.99 -1.71 -10.41
C LEU A 92 -3.99 -0.64 -10.86
N ILE A 93 -4.11 0.46 -10.14
CA ILE A 93 -5.14 1.47 -10.41
C ILE A 93 -4.97 2.10 -11.81
N PRO A 94 -3.82 2.71 -12.17
CA PRO A 94 -3.70 3.30 -13.50
C PRO A 94 -3.72 2.26 -14.63
N LEU A 95 -3.19 1.06 -14.42
CA LEU A 95 -3.25 -0.02 -15.41
C LEU A 95 -4.71 -0.41 -15.71
N PHE A 96 -5.52 -0.59 -14.67
CA PHE A 96 -6.91 -1.01 -14.83
C PHE A 96 -7.76 0.09 -15.45
N ILE A 97 -7.57 1.36 -15.05
CA ILE A 97 -8.21 2.50 -15.72
C ILE A 97 -7.88 2.50 -17.22
N ASN A 98 -6.61 2.33 -17.57
CA ASN A 98 -6.19 2.29 -18.97
C ASN A 98 -6.77 1.08 -19.73
N ASN A 99 -6.78 -0.10 -19.09
CA ASN A 99 -7.34 -1.31 -19.69
C ASN A 99 -8.84 -1.19 -19.93
N ILE A 100 -9.62 -0.65 -18.98
CA ILE A 100 -11.07 -0.41 -19.16
C ILE A 100 -11.31 0.53 -20.36
N ARG A 101 -10.58 1.64 -20.43
CA ARG A 101 -10.70 2.60 -21.54
C ARG A 101 -10.43 1.99 -22.90
N HIS A 102 -9.61 0.96 -22.99
CA HIS A 102 -9.24 0.29 -24.24
C HIS A 102 -9.88 -1.10 -24.39
N ARG A 103 -10.85 -1.45 -23.55
CA ARG A 103 -11.53 -2.75 -23.53
C ARG A 103 -10.55 -3.93 -23.47
N LYS A 104 -9.49 -3.80 -22.68
CA LYS A 104 -8.49 -4.86 -22.46
C LYS A 104 -8.80 -5.64 -21.19
N PRO A 105 -8.34 -6.91 -21.09
CA PRO A 105 -8.52 -7.74 -19.90
C PRO A 105 -7.99 -7.09 -18.62
N LEU A 106 -8.68 -7.35 -17.51
CA LEU A 106 -8.31 -6.94 -16.16
C LEU A 106 -7.83 -8.19 -15.39
N PRO A 107 -6.53 -8.48 -15.36
CA PRO A 107 -6.01 -9.69 -14.74
C PRO A 107 -6.09 -9.61 -13.22
N VAL A 108 -6.84 -10.52 -12.60
CA VAL A 108 -6.97 -10.68 -11.15
C VAL A 108 -6.24 -11.93 -10.72
N TYR A 109 -5.23 -11.79 -9.88
CA TYR A 109 -4.46 -12.91 -9.35
C TYR A 109 -5.27 -13.69 -8.31
N GLY A 110 -5.30 -15.02 -8.45
CA GLY A 110 -6.10 -15.89 -7.61
C GLY A 110 -7.58 -15.48 -7.67
N LYS A 111 -8.19 -15.28 -6.51
CA LYS A 111 -9.56 -14.77 -6.36
C LYS A 111 -9.63 -13.26 -6.11
N GLY A 112 -8.48 -12.59 -6.03
CA GLY A 112 -8.39 -11.17 -5.69
C GLY A 112 -8.66 -10.86 -4.22
N GLU A 113 -8.51 -11.84 -3.33
CA GLU A 113 -8.80 -11.71 -1.88
C GLU A 113 -7.66 -11.04 -1.09
N ASN A 114 -6.50 -10.82 -1.72
CA ASN A 114 -5.40 -10.10 -1.09
C ASN A 114 -5.84 -8.69 -0.67
N VAL A 115 -5.67 -8.37 0.61
CA VAL A 115 -6.00 -7.05 1.17
C VAL A 115 -4.79 -6.14 1.08
N ARG A 116 -5.04 -4.87 0.75
CA ARG A 116 -4.03 -3.80 0.74
C ARG A 116 -4.62 -2.55 1.36
N ASP A 117 -3.81 -1.86 2.16
CA ASP A 117 -4.11 -0.50 2.59
C ASP A 117 -3.70 0.49 1.49
N TRP A 118 -4.58 1.43 1.16
CA TRP A 118 -4.38 2.40 0.10
C TRP A 118 -4.22 3.81 0.65
N LEU A 119 -3.02 4.36 0.48
CA LEU A 119 -2.62 5.68 0.96
C LEU A 119 -2.59 6.68 -0.19
N TYR A 120 -3.32 7.79 -0.04
CA TYR A 120 -3.28 8.84 -1.05
C TYR A 120 -1.90 9.53 -1.07
N VAL A 121 -1.34 9.70 -2.26
CA VAL A 121 0.07 10.13 -2.42
C VAL A 121 0.36 11.50 -1.82
N VAL A 122 -0.61 12.41 -1.80
CA VAL A 122 -0.43 13.74 -1.20
C VAL A 122 -0.34 13.64 0.31
N ASP A 123 -1.15 12.79 0.93
CA ASP A 123 -1.09 12.55 2.39
C ASP A 123 0.25 11.90 2.77
N HIS A 124 0.75 10.97 1.94
CA HIS A 124 2.08 10.41 2.13
C HIS A 124 3.17 11.49 2.03
N ALA A 125 3.09 12.37 1.03
CA ALA A 125 4.06 13.46 0.87
C ALA A 125 4.05 14.42 2.07
N GLN A 126 2.86 14.74 2.61
CA GLN A 126 2.71 15.54 3.81
C GLN A 126 3.29 14.85 5.04
N ALA A 127 3.04 13.55 5.20
CA ALA A 127 3.61 12.76 6.29
C ALA A 127 5.16 12.73 6.23
N ILE A 128 5.73 12.59 5.01
CA ILE A 128 7.18 12.67 4.81
C ILE A 128 7.72 14.03 5.29
N ASP A 129 7.07 15.13 4.90
CA ASP A 129 7.49 16.49 5.29
C ASP A 129 7.47 16.67 6.81
N VAL A 130 6.37 16.28 7.45
CA VAL A 130 6.21 16.34 8.90
C VAL A 130 7.28 15.51 9.61
N ILE A 131 7.48 14.26 9.19
CA ILE A 131 8.47 13.37 9.82
C ILE A 131 9.90 13.84 9.54
N PHE A 132 10.17 14.38 8.35
CA PHE A 132 11.49 14.93 8.03
C PHE A 132 11.88 16.08 8.96
N HIS A 133 10.95 16.96 9.27
CA HIS A 133 11.20 18.13 10.10
C HIS A 133 11.10 17.85 11.60
N HIS A 134 10.14 17.03 12.01
CA HIS A 134 9.79 16.83 13.42
C HIS A 134 10.04 15.40 13.93
N GLY A 135 10.30 14.45 13.07
CA GLY A 135 10.54 13.06 13.45
C GLY A 135 11.81 12.90 14.30
N LYS A 136 11.75 11.96 15.24
CA LYS A 136 12.86 11.60 16.11
C LYS A 136 13.92 10.83 15.31
N ILE A 137 15.19 11.18 15.49
CA ILE A 137 16.32 10.46 14.90
C ILE A 137 16.34 9.01 15.40
N SER A 138 16.74 8.09 14.52
CA SER A 138 16.79 6.64 14.78
C SER A 138 15.43 5.99 15.05
N SER A 139 14.34 6.64 14.65
CA SER A 139 12.99 6.08 14.79
C SER A 139 12.47 5.57 13.46
N THR A 140 11.56 4.62 13.57
CA THR A 140 10.74 4.12 12.46
C THR A 140 9.34 4.69 12.61
N TYR A 141 8.66 4.96 11.49
CA TYR A 141 7.29 5.43 11.43
C TYR A 141 6.52 4.63 10.39
N ASN A 142 5.36 4.11 10.75
CA ASN A 142 4.43 3.54 9.80
C ASN A 142 3.52 4.64 9.24
N ILE A 143 3.31 4.64 7.92
CA ILE A 143 2.45 5.60 7.24
C ILE A 143 1.42 4.79 6.46
N GLY A 144 0.20 4.71 6.98
CA GLY A 144 -0.93 3.99 6.39
C GLY A 144 -2.13 4.90 6.18
N GLY A 145 -3.10 4.41 5.41
CA GLY A 145 -4.33 5.14 5.08
C GLY A 145 -5.52 4.76 5.93
N PHE A 146 -5.47 3.67 6.70
CA PHE A 146 -6.64 3.01 7.31
C PHE A 146 -7.74 2.79 6.26
N ASN A 147 -7.35 2.31 5.10
CA ASN A 147 -8.19 2.20 3.91
C ASN A 147 -7.91 0.86 3.22
N GLU A 148 -8.20 -0.22 3.95
CA GLU A 148 -7.95 -1.58 3.53
C GLU A 148 -9.05 -2.08 2.59
N TRP A 149 -8.64 -2.59 1.44
CA TRP A 149 -9.52 -3.16 0.42
C TRP A 149 -8.99 -4.49 -0.09
N LYS A 150 -9.89 -5.45 -0.33
CA LYS A 150 -9.57 -6.60 -1.17
C LYS A 150 -9.31 -6.12 -2.59
N ASN A 151 -8.34 -6.71 -3.27
CA ASN A 151 -8.03 -6.34 -4.65
C ASN A 151 -9.26 -6.41 -5.57
N ILE A 152 -10.11 -7.43 -5.40
CA ILE A 152 -11.33 -7.56 -6.21
C ILE A 152 -12.31 -6.42 -5.96
N ASP A 153 -12.41 -5.91 -4.75
CA ASP A 153 -13.36 -4.85 -4.40
C ASP A 153 -12.89 -3.50 -4.94
N ILE A 154 -11.60 -3.17 -4.78
CA ILE A 154 -11.06 -1.95 -5.40
C ILE A 154 -11.16 -1.98 -6.93
N ILE A 155 -11.01 -3.16 -7.56
CA ILE A 155 -11.21 -3.33 -9.00
C ILE A 155 -12.65 -3.01 -9.40
N LYS A 156 -13.65 -3.50 -8.65
CA LYS A 156 -15.06 -3.18 -8.88
C LYS A 156 -15.34 -1.67 -8.73
N VAL A 157 -14.74 -1.01 -7.74
CA VAL A 157 -14.84 0.45 -7.56
C VAL A 157 -14.25 1.18 -8.76
N ILE A 158 -13.10 0.74 -9.27
CA ILE A 158 -12.47 1.32 -10.47
C ILE A 158 -13.39 1.15 -11.68
N ILE A 159 -13.93 -0.05 -11.91
CA ILE A 159 -14.86 -0.34 -13.01
C ILE A 159 -16.08 0.59 -12.93
N LYS A 160 -16.77 0.60 -11.79
CA LYS A 160 -17.95 1.45 -11.57
C LYS A 160 -17.66 2.92 -11.86
N THR A 161 -16.53 3.41 -11.38
CA THR A 161 -16.14 4.81 -11.54
C THR A 161 -15.81 5.13 -13.00
N VAL A 162 -15.02 4.29 -13.66
CA VAL A 162 -14.60 4.51 -15.06
C VAL A 162 -15.79 4.35 -16.02
N ASP A 163 -16.63 3.33 -15.84
CA ASP A 163 -17.86 3.14 -16.64
C ASP A 163 -18.75 4.39 -16.56
N LYS A 164 -18.99 4.90 -15.35
CA LYS A 164 -19.75 6.14 -15.14
C LYS A 164 -19.14 7.34 -15.86
N LEU A 165 -17.82 7.52 -15.76
CA LEU A 165 -17.12 8.65 -16.41
C LEU A 165 -17.11 8.56 -17.94
N LEU A 166 -17.18 7.33 -18.48
CA LEU A 166 -17.25 7.08 -19.93
C LEU A 166 -18.70 7.06 -20.48
N GLY A 167 -19.69 7.20 -19.60
CA GLY A 167 -21.11 7.16 -19.97
C GLY A 167 -21.61 5.74 -20.28
N TYR A 168 -20.93 4.72 -19.81
CA TYR A 168 -21.36 3.32 -19.94
C TYR A 168 -22.38 2.93 -18.85
N PRO A 169 -23.20 1.92 -19.10
CA PRO A 169 -24.06 1.33 -18.06
C PRO A 169 -23.22 0.83 -16.86
N GLU A 170 -23.80 0.86 -15.67
CA GLU A 170 -23.13 0.34 -14.47
C GLU A 170 -22.73 -1.13 -14.66
N GLY A 171 -21.47 -1.43 -14.39
CA GLY A 171 -20.92 -2.78 -14.52
C GLY A 171 -20.63 -3.25 -15.96
N TYR A 172 -20.70 -2.35 -16.93
CA TYR A 172 -20.41 -2.67 -18.33
C TYR A 172 -19.06 -3.34 -18.54
N SER A 173 -18.05 -2.94 -17.76
CA SER A 173 -16.69 -3.47 -17.90
C SER A 173 -16.37 -4.62 -16.95
N LEU A 174 -17.36 -5.19 -16.24
CA LEU A 174 -17.16 -6.38 -15.41
C LEU A 174 -16.76 -7.62 -16.22
N ASP A 175 -17.17 -7.69 -17.47
CA ASP A 175 -16.81 -8.75 -18.42
C ASP A 175 -15.31 -8.80 -18.76
N LEU A 176 -14.58 -7.74 -18.46
CA LEU A 176 -13.13 -7.66 -18.67
C LEU A 176 -12.32 -8.37 -17.58
N ILE A 177 -12.93 -8.69 -16.44
CA ILE A 177 -12.24 -9.39 -15.36
C ILE A 177 -11.80 -10.78 -15.82
N THR A 178 -10.52 -11.06 -15.71
CA THR A 178 -9.93 -12.36 -16.03
C THR A 178 -9.12 -12.86 -14.85
N TYR A 179 -9.47 -14.04 -14.33
CA TYR A 179 -8.72 -14.62 -13.21
C TYR A 179 -7.47 -15.34 -13.74
N VAL A 180 -6.33 -15.06 -13.14
CA VAL A 180 -5.04 -15.66 -13.48
C VAL A 180 -4.46 -16.37 -12.25
N THR A 181 -3.59 -17.35 -12.52
CA THR A 181 -2.92 -18.10 -11.43
C THR A 181 -2.18 -17.13 -10.51
N ASP A 182 -2.34 -17.31 -9.20
CA ASP A 182 -1.59 -16.54 -8.21
C ASP A 182 -0.10 -16.90 -8.30
N ARG A 183 0.74 -15.93 -7.92
CA ARG A 183 2.20 -16.08 -8.00
C ARG A 183 2.75 -16.80 -6.79
#